data_8d4eeddb5e4db07e048c8c7554459284
#
_entry.id   8d4eeddb5e4db07e048c8c7554459284
#
_cell.length_a   1.000
_cell.length_b   1.000
_cell.length_c   1.000
_cell.angle_alpha   90.00
_cell.angle_beta   90.00
_cell.angle_gamma   90.00
#
_symmetry.space_group_name_H-M   'P 1'
#
loop_
_entity.id
_entity.type
_entity.pdbx_description
1 polymer ?
#
loop_
_entity_poly.entity_id
_entity_poly.type
_entity_poly.pdbx_seq_one_letter_code
_entity_poly.pdbx_strand_id
1 'polypeptide(L)'
;MVTTVPNIAEAIADRSDQLGVLPHVVYKVLEITASEEGMSTNLSKVIAIDPGFSMKILKMANSAAFGMPRKVTSTDQAVLYLGFKAIRSMALTIGVYEVFVGKSDQESMRRRTWWRHSVDTAVCARFLAKATHAVSVDDAYTCGLLHLIGKVLMDRYASRAYAQVDLLVMKGYTDNSAETHIFGCDHNEVAEAAAERWNLPASLRSGLRYLTVPETGDPNGTLRACTVVASKMALVAKGGIEEEGVGCPSWALERLKMPQATMSQLAALARKAISEAELRI
;
A
#
# COMPACT_ATOMS: atom_id res chain seq x y z
N MET A 1 -23.01 23.64 22.51
CA MET A 1 -22.74 22.45 21.69
C MET A 1 -21.72 22.85 20.65
N VAL A 2 -20.49 22.41 20.79
CA VAL A 2 -19.44 22.63 19.77
C VAL A 2 -19.78 21.62 18.65
N THR A 3 -20.34 22.12 17.56
CA THR A 3 -20.45 21.36 16.32
C THR A 3 -19.02 21.12 15.82
N THR A 4 -18.46 19.95 16.14
CA THR A 4 -17.23 19.47 15.52
C THR A 4 -17.48 19.43 14.02
N VAL A 5 -16.77 20.27 13.27
CA VAL A 5 -16.71 20.15 11.80
C VAL A 5 -16.22 18.73 11.52
N PRO A 6 -16.96 17.91 10.77
CA PRO A 6 -16.53 16.54 10.51
C PRO A 6 -15.16 16.60 9.83
N ASN A 7 -14.20 15.83 10.36
CA ASN A 7 -12.89 15.66 9.75
C ASN A 7 -13.11 15.10 8.34
N ILE A 8 -12.70 15.84 7.31
CA ILE A 8 -12.95 15.47 5.91
C ILE A 8 -12.30 14.13 5.58
N ALA A 9 -11.13 13.84 6.17
CA ALA A 9 -10.47 12.55 6.00
C ALA A 9 -11.34 11.39 6.52
N GLU A 10 -11.97 11.56 7.68
CA GLU A 10 -12.92 10.61 8.24
C GLU A 10 -14.17 10.48 7.36
N ALA A 11 -14.72 11.59 6.88
CA ALA A 11 -15.90 11.59 6.01
C ALA A 11 -15.63 10.87 4.66
N ILE A 12 -14.42 10.98 4.12
CA ILE A 12 -13.99 10.24 2.92
C ILE A 12 -13.82 8.76 3.26
N ALA A 13 -13.21 8.44 4.40
CA ALA A 13 -13.06 7.08 4.88
C ALA A 13 -14.42 6.42 5.17
N ASP A 14 -15.38 7.14 5.74
CA ASP A 14 -16.74 6.66 5.98
C ASP A 14 -17.47 6.25 4.70
N ARG A 15 -17.30 7.01 3.65
CA ARG A 15 -17.87 6.66 2.34
C ARG A 15 -17.14 5.52 1.64
N SER A 16 -15.96 5.15 2.07
CA SER A 16 -15.24 4.01 1.48
C SER A 16 -16.05 2.71 1.58
N ASP A 17 -16.80 2.51 2.67
CA ASP A 17 -17.69 1.36 2.84
C ASP A 17 -18.88 1.40 1.86
N GLN A 18 -19.45 2.59 1.62
CA GLN A 18 -20.54 2.78 0.67
C GLN A 18 -20.06 2.68 -0.79
N LEU A 19 -18.79 2.93 -1.05
CA LEU A 19 -18.20 2.79 -2.37
C LEU A 19 -17.85 1.34 -2.72
N GLY A 20 -18.14 0.38 -1.83
CA GLY A 20 -17.84 -1.04 -2.03
C GLY A 20 -16.34 -1.26 -2.21
N VAL A 21 -15.53 -0.60 -1.40
CA VAL A 21 -14.08 -0.50 -1.59
C VAL A 21 -13.39 -1.85 -1.44
N LEU A 22 -13.85 -2.70 -0.53
CA LEU A 22 -13.30 -4.05 -0.37
C LEU A 22 -14.42 -5.10 -0.44
N PRO A 23 -14.22 -6.22 -1.15
CA PRO A 23 -15.15 -7.34 -1.10
C PRO A 23 -15.35 -7.89 0.33
N HIS A 24 -16.55 -8.35 0.66
CA HIS A 24 -16.88 -8.87 1.99
C HIS A 24 -15.92 -9.98 2.47
N VAL A 25 -15.46 -10.84 1.56
CA VAL A 25 -14.47 -11.88 1.88
C VAL A 25 -13.13 -11.29 2.36
N VAL A 26 -12.73 -10.14 1.82
CA VAL A 26 -11.50 -9.44 2.24
C VAL A 26 -11.64 -8.94 3.67
N TYR A 27 -12.76 -8.31 4.03
CA TYR A 27 -13.02 -7.90 5.42
C TYR A 27 -12.92 -9.06 6.40
N LYS A 28 -13.52 -10.22 6.06
CA LYS A 28 -13.41 -11.42 6.90
C LYS A 28 -11.97 -11.92 7.04
N VAL A 29 -11.20 -11.88 5.96
CA VAL A 29 -9.77 -12.22 6.02
C VAL A 29 -9.02 -11.25 6.93
N LEU A 30 -9.29 -9.95 6.83
CA LEU A 30 -8.67 -8.94 7.69
C LEU A 30 -9.02 -9.16 9.17
N GLU A 31 -10.27 -9.42 9.47
CA GLU A 31 -10.76 -9.70 10.83
C GLU A 31 -10.05 -10.90 11.45
N ILE A 32 -10.01 -12.04 10.74
CA ILE A 32 -9.34 -13.26 11.24
C ILE A 32 -7.84 -13.06 11.40
N THR A 33 -7.21 -12.31 10.50
CA THR A 33 -5.76 -12.09 10.51
C THR A 33 -5.31 -10.93 11.41
N ALA A 34 -6.24 -10.20 12.01
CA ALA A 34 -5.95 -9.14 12.99
C ALA A 34 -5.53 -9.72 14.34
N SER A 35 -6.02 -10.92 14.72
CA SER A 35 -5.62 -11.64 15.93
C SER A 35 -4.58 -12.71 15.59
N GLU A 36 -3.53 -12.85 16.40
CA GLU A 36 -2.55 -13.93 16.22
C GLU A 36 -3.11 -15.32 16.59
N GLU A 37 -4.27 -15.36 17.26
CA GLU A 37 -4.95 -16.59 17.69
C GLU A 37 -5.91 -17.19 16.65
N GLY A 38 -6.03 -16.58 15.46
CA GLY A 38 -6.88 -17.08 14.38
C GLY A 38 -6.45 -18.49 13.93
N MET A 39 -7.34 -19.50 14.10
CA MET A 39 -7.05 -20.85 13.62
C MET A 39 -6.92 -20.87 12.09
N SER A 40 -5.86 -21.44 11.57
CA SER A 40 -5.60 -21.56 10.12
C SER A 40 -6.76 -22.19 9.33
N THR A 41 -7.48 -23.13 9.94
CA THR A 41 -8.68 -23.77 9.39
C THR A 41 -9.86 -22.80 9.19
N ASN A 42 -9.97 -21.73 9.96
CA ASN A 42 -11.03 -20.74 9.76
C ASN A 42 -10.71 -19.82 8.56
N LEU A 43 -9.45 -19.44 8.41
CA LEU A 43 -9.03 -18.57 7.32
C LEU A 43 -9.18 -19.26 5.96
N SER A 44 -8.73 -20.49 5.82
CA SER A 44 -8.85 -21.25 4.56
C SER A 44 -10.32 -21.48 4.17
N LYS A 45 -11.20 -21.76 5.15
CA LYS A 45 -12.65 -21.89 4.91
C LYS A 45 -13.27 -20.60 4.41
N VAL A 46 -12.93 -19.46 5.02
CA VAL A 46 -13.43 -18.15 4.59
C VAL A 46 -12.99 -17.82 3.17
N ILE A 47 -11.74 -18.12 2.82
CA ILE A 47 -11.24 -17.95 1.44
C ILE A 47 -12.00 -18.86 0.48
N ALA A 48 -12.28 -20.12 0.88
CA ALA A 48 -12.94 -21.11 0.04
C ALA A 48 -14.43 -20.83 -0.25
N ILE A 49 -15.07 -19.95 0.51
CA ILE A 49 -16.49 -19.55 0.29
C ILE A 49 -16.65 -18.89 -1.09
N ASP A 50 -15.65 -18.11 -1.54
CA ASP A 50 -15.67 -17.46 -2.84
C ASP A 50 -14.66 -18.14 -3.79
N PRO A 51 -15.14 -18.92 -4.79
CA PRO A 51 -14.26 -19.62 -5.73
C PRO A 51 -13.38 -18.66 -6.55
N GLY A 52 -13.91 -17.49 -6.93
CA GLY A 52 -13.15 -16.49 -7.69
C GLY A 52 -12.01 -15.89 -6.86
N PHE A 53 -12.29 -15.58 -5.61
CA PHE A 53 -11.29 -15.10 -4.67
C PHE A 53 -10.24 -16.18 -4.35
N SER A 54 -10.67 -17.43 -4.11
CA SER A 54 -9.77 -18.58 -3.93
C SER A 54 -8.80 -18.73 -5.09
N MET A 55 -9.30 -18.65 -6.32
CA MET A 55 -8.46 -18.78 -7.52
C MET A 55 -7.43 -17.66 -7.62
N LYS A 56 -7.83 -16.41 -7.30
CA LYS A 56 -6.90 -15.25 -7.25
C LYS A 56 -5.81 -15.46 -6.18
N ILE A 57 -6.18 -15.91 -4.98
CA ILE A 57 -5.21 -16.24 -3.90
C ILE A 57 -4.24 -17.32 -4.37
N LEU A 58 -4.72 -18.42 -4.95
CA LEU A 58 -3.87 -19.53 -5.43
C LEU A 58 -2.94 -19.08 -6.57
N LYS A 59 -3.44 -18.24 -7.49
CA LYS A 59 -2.61 -17.66 -8.55
C LYS A 59 -1.49 -16.80 -7.98
N MET A 60 -1.79 -15.93 -7.00
CA MET A 60 -0.78 -15.13 -6.32
C MET A 60 0.21 -15.98 -5.53
N ALA A 61 -0.27 -16.97 -4.77
CA ALA A 61 0.58 -17.89 -4.00
C ALA A 61 1.61 -18.60 -4.88
N ASN A 62 1.20 -18.98 -6.09
CA ASN A 62 2.05 -19.63 -7.08
C ASN A 62 2.87 -18.67 -7.94
N SER A 63 2.70 -17.37 -7.77
CA SER A 63 3.56 -16.39 -8.43
C SER A 63 4.96 -16.47 -7.83
N ALA A 64 5.93 -16.13 -8.64
CA ALA A 64 7.29 -16.19 -8.15
C ALA A 64 7.66 -15.08 -7.15
N ALA A 65 6.78 -14.08 -6.97
CA ALA A 65 6.90 -13.11 -5.87
C ALA A 65 6.90 -13.78 -4.49
N PHE A 66 6.22 -14.95 -4.36
CA PHE A 66 6.20 -15.74 -3.13
C PHE A 66 7.21 -16.90 -3.12
N GLY A 67 7.82 -17.24 -4.28
CA GLY A 67 8.96 -18.15 -4.37
C GLY A 67 8.69 -19.56 -3.83
N MET A 68 7.46 -20.06 -3.97
CA MET A 68 7.10 -21.39 -3.45
C MET A 68 7.86 -22.50 -4.17
N PRO A 69 8.51 -23.44 -3.45
CA PRO A 69 9.28 -24.51 -4.07
C PRO A 69 8.40 -25.55 -4.77
N ARG A 70 7.11 -25.60 -4.42
CA ARG A 70 6.11 -26.51 -5.00
C ARG A 70 4.82 -25.76 -5.26
N LYS A 71 4.06 -26.21 -6.26
CA LYS A 71 2.76 -25.62 -6.59
C LYS A 71 1.77 -25.78 -5.43
N VAL A 72 1.19 -24.69 -5.01
CA VAL A 72 0.11 -24.61 -4.02
C VAL A 72 -1.21 -24.89 -4.74
N THR A 73 -1.93 -25.90 -4.32
CA THR A 73 -3.16 -26.38 -5.01
C THR A 73 -4.43 -26.18 -4.20
N SER A 74 -4.32 -25.81 -2.91
CA SER A 74 -5.49 -25.54 -2.06
C SER A 74 -5.28 -24.31 -1.18
N THR A 75 -6.37 -23.74 -0.70
CA THR A 75 -6.36 -22.61 0.25
C THR A 75 -5.75 -23.02 1.58
N ASP A 76 -5.93 -24.25 2.02
CA ASP A 76 -5.29 -24.79 3.23
C ASP A 76 -3.76 -24.78 3.10
N GLN A 77 -3.24 -25.25 1.96
CA GLN A 77 -1.81 -25.19 1.68
C GLN A 77 -1.30 -23.76 1.61
N ALA A 78 -2.06 -22.84 0.99
CA ALA A 78 -1.69 -21.44 0.93
C ALA A 78 -1.54 -20.83 2.34
N VAL A 79 -2.53 -21.07 3.21
CA VAL A 79 -2.50 -20.58 4.59
C VAL A 79 -1.37 -21.22 5.39
N LEU A 80 -1.18 -22.53 5.25
CA LEU A 80 -0.15 -23.30 5.98
C LEU A 80 1.28 -22.86 5.61
N TYR A 81 1.55 -22.68 4.31
CA TYR A 81 2.92 -22.41 3.84
C TYR A 81 3.29 -20.93 3.88
N LEU A 82 2.33 -20.04 3.66
CA LEU A 82 2.57 -18.60 3.57
C LEU A 82 2.27 -17.85 4.87
N GLY A 83 1.39 -18.40 5.70
CA GLY A 83 0.98 -17.79 6.96
C GLY A 83 -0.01 -16.64 6.80
N PHE A 84 -0.53 -16.17 7.94
CA PHE A 84 -1.62 -15.17 7.99
C PHE A 84 -1.24 -13.82 7.38
N LYS A 85 -0.01 -13.35 7.62
CA LYS A 85 0.45 -12.04 7.12
C LYS A 85 0.49 -12.00 5.60
N ALA A 86 1.01 -13.05 4.97
CA ALA A 86 1.06 -13.14 3.51
C ALA A 86 -0.34 -13.27 2.90
N ILE A 87 -1.22 -14.08 3.50
CA ILE A 87 -2.62 -14.20 3.05
C ILE A 87 -3.36 -12.88 3.19
N ARG A 88 -3.15 -12.13 4.28
CA ARG A 88 -3.69 -10.78 4.47
C ARG A 88 -3.23 -9.84 3.35
N SER A 89 -1.93 -9.84 3.06
CA SER A 89 -1.36 -9.01 1.99
C SER A 89 -1.94 -9.36 0.61
N MET A 90 -2.14 -10.65 0.32
CA MET A 90 -2.79 -11.12 -0.91
C MET A 90 -4.25 -10.67 -0.98
N ALA A 91 -5.00 -10.83 0.11
CA ALA A 91 -6.40 -10.45 0.18
C ALA A 91 -6.56 -8.94 -0.06
N LEU A 92 -5.72 -8.12 0.57
CA LEU A 92 -5.67 -6.68 0.35
C LEU A 92 -5.31 -6.34 -1.10
N THR A 93 -4.33 -7.01 -1.69
CA THR A 93 -3.96 -6.79 -3.09
C THR A 93 -5.14 -7.02 -4.02
N ILE A 94 -5.87 -8.11 -3.84
CA ILE A 94 -7.03 -8.45 -4.66
C ILE A 94 -8.16 -7.44 -4.45
N GLY A 95 -8.48 -7.11 -3.17
CA GLY A 95 -9.57 -6.20 -2.84
C GLY A 95 -9.28 -4.78 -3.30
N VAL A 96 -8.07 -4.30 -3.05
CA VAL A 96 -7.67 -2.92 -3.38
C VAL A 96 -7.55 -2.70 -4.89
N TYR A 97 -7.17 -3.72 -5.67
CA TYR A 97 -7.12 -3.61 -7.13
C TYR A 97 -8.43 -3.08 -7.71
N GLU A 98 -9.57 -3.58 -7.24
CA GLU A 98 -10.90 -3.14 -7.72
C GLU A 98 -11.20 -1.67 -7.37
N VAL A 99 -10.59 -1.17 -6.30
CA VAL A 99 -10.71 0.25 -5.89
C VAL A 99 -9.97 1.16 -6.87
N PHE A 100 -8.80 0.73 -7.35
CA PHE A 100 -8.01 1.48 -8.32
C PHE A 100 -8.63 1.46 -9.73
N VAL A 101 -9.39 0.44 -10.10
CA VAL A 101 -10.02 0.36 -11.42
C VAL A 101 -11.21 1.32 -11.48
N GLY A 102 -11.04 2.43 -12.22
CA GLY A 102 -12.10 3.43 -12.43
C GLY A 102 -13.16 2.97 -13.43
N LYS A 103 -14.32 3.62 -13.38
CA LYS A 103 -15.46 3.35 -14.29
C LYS A 103 -15.43 4.19 -15.57
N SER A 104 -14.67 5.30 -15.60
CA SER A 104 -14.49 6.16 -16.77
C SER A 104 -13.05 6.12 -17.28
N ASP A 105 -12.82 6.48 -18.56
CA ASP A 105 -11.48 6.40 -19.17
C ASP A 105 -10.46 7.34 -18.52
N GLN A 106 -10.82 8.58 -18.19
CA GLN A 106 -9.90 9.53 -17.56
C GLN A 106 -9.57 9.15 -16.12
N GLU A 107 -10.57 8.80 -15.32
CA GLU A 107 -10.37 8.33 -13.95
C GLU A 107 -9.56 7.04 -13.92
N SER A 108 -9.84 6.13 -14.86
CA SER A 108 -9.10 4.88 -15.01
C SER A 108 -7.63 5.09 -15.33
N MET A 109 -7.27 6.08 -16.15
CA MET A 109 -5.87 6.35 -16.51
C MET A 109 -5.06 6.81 -15.30
N ARG A 110 -5.56 7.81 -14.55
CA ARG A 110 -4.92 8.32 -13.33
C ARG A 110 -4.74 7.20 -12.30
N ARG A 111 -5.80 6.45 -12.00
CA ARG A 111 -5.76 5.37 -11.02
C ARG A 111 -4.89 4.19 -11.45
N ARG A 112 -4.81 3.87 -12.74
CA ARG A 112 -3.87 2.86 -13.25
C ARG A 112 -2.42 3.27 -13.04
N THR A 113 -2.10 4.56 -13.20
CA THR A 113 -0.76 5.08 -12.90
C THR A 113 -0.43 4.91 -11.42
N TRP A 114 -1.35 5.29 -10.53
CA TRP A 114 -1.19 5.08 -9.09
C TRP A 114 -1.10 3.61 -8.72
N TRP A 115 -1.95 2.76 -9.31
CA TRP A 115 -1.88 1.31 -9.10
C TRP A 115 -0.49 0.75 -9.45
N ARG A 116 0.00 1.08 -10.63
CA ARG A 116 1.32 0.62 -11.08
C ARG A 116 2.41 1.07 -10.11
N HIS A 117 2.40 2.35 -9.71
CA HIS A 117 3.36 2.86 -8.73
C HIS A 117 3.22 2.17 -7.36
N SER A 118 2.00 1.90 -6.90
CA SER A 118 1.75 1.16 -5.67
C SER A 118 2.32 -0.26 -5.71
N VAL A 119 2.15 -0.98 -6.82
CA VAL A 119 2.73 -2.33 -6.99
C VAL A 119 4.26 -2.28 -6.98
N ASP A 120 4.86 -1.34 -7.73
CA ASP A 120 6.32 -1.19 -7.76
C ASP A 120 6.87 -0.81 -6.38
N THR A 121 6.18 0.09 -5.67
CA THR A 121 6.53 0.45 -4.28
C THR A 121 6.44 -0.76 -3.35
N ALA A 122 5.40 -1.59 -3.48
CA ALA A 122 5.28 -2.80 -2.68
C ALA A 122 6.43 -3.79 -2.92
N VAL A 123 6.85 -3.96 -4.17
CA VAL A 123 8.01 -4.79 -4.54
C VAL A 123 9.30 -4.23 -3.95
N CYS A 124 9.53 -2.92 -4.07
CA CYS A 124 10.69 -2.25 -3.50
C CYS A 124 10.70 -2.34 -1.97
N ALA A 125 9.54 -2.14 -1.30
CA ALA A 125 9.42 -2.25 0.14
C ALA A 125 9.72 -3.67 0.65
N ARG A 126 9.21 -4.69 -0.05
CA ARG A 126 9.54 -6.09 0.23
C ARG A 126 11.03 -6.36 0.09
N PHE A 127 11.65 -5.83 -0.94
CA PHE A 127 13.09 -5.97 -1.16
C PHE A 127 13.89 -5.32 -0.04
N LEU A 128 13.58 -4.06 0.33
CA LEU A 128 14.22 -3.35 1.43
C LEU A 128 14.06 -4.08 2.76
N ALA A 129 12.85 -4.56 3.07
CA ALA A 129 12.59 -5.29 4.29
C ALA A 129 13.43 -6.57 4.38
N LYS A 130 13.59 -7.30 3.27
CA LYS A 130 14.48 -8.49 3.20
C LYS A 130 15.96 -8.12 3.36
N ALA A 131 16.40 -7.03 2.75
CA ALA A 131 17.80 -6.62 2.78
C ALA A 131 18.23 -6.04 4.14
N THR A 132 17.34 -5.30 4.79
CA THR A 132 17.65 -4.58 6.04
C THR A 132 17.27 -5.37 7.30
N HIS A 133 16.35 -6.33 7.18
CA HIS A 133 15.72 -7.03 8.32
C HIS A 133 15.12 -6.07 9.37
N ALA A 134 14.80 -4.84 8.98
CA ALA A 134 14.35 -3.80 9.88
C ALA A 134 12.85 -3.85 10.18
N VAL A 135 12.07 -4.43 9.27
CA VAL A 135 10.59 -4.53 9.36
C VAL A 135 10.11 -5.86 8.81
N SER A 136 8.86 -6.22 9.14
CA SER A 136 8.19 -7.38 8.54
C SER A 136 8.08 -7.22 7.03
N VAL A 137 8.46 -8.25 6.29
CA VAL A 137 8.44 -8.28 4.81
C VAL A 137 7.03 -8.09 4.26
N ASP A 138 6.04 -8.73 4.90
CA ASP A 138 4.64 -8.65 4.48
C ASP A 138 4.00 -7.31 4.85
N ASP A 139 4.36 -6.75 6.02
CA ASP A 139 3.86 -5.43 6.43
C ASP A 139 4.45 -4.33 5.53
N ALA A 140 5.74 -4.43 5.17
CA ALA A 140 6.37 -3.52 4.21
C ALA A 140 5.71 -3.58 2.83
N TYR A 141 5.47 -4.79 2.31
CA TYR A 141 4.74 -4.98 1.06
C TYR A 141 3.35 -4.35 1.12
N THR A 142 2.61 -4.60 2.20
CA THR A 142 1.25 -4.09 2.40
C THR A 142 1.23 -2.56 2.45
N CYS A 143 2.13 -1.93 3.20
CA CYS A 143 2.25 -0.47 3.23
C CYS A 143 2.62 0.11 1.87
N GLY A 144 3.58 -0.51 1.17
CA GLY A 144 3.93 -0.10 -0.19
C GLY A 144 2.76 -0.17 -1.17
N LEU A 145 1.91 -1.20 -1.06
CA LEU A 145 0.73 -1.35 -1.90
C LEU A 145 -0.35 -0.31 -1.60
N LEU A 146 -0.56 0.00 -0.32
CA LEU A 146 -1.64 0.86 0.14
C LEU A 146 -1.27 2.35 0.22
N HIS A 147 0.00 2.73 0.06
CA HIS A 147 0.46 4.09 0.36
C HIS A 147 -0.25 5.19 -0.44
N LEU A 148 -0.79 4.89 -1.62
CA LEU A 148 -1.59 5.82 -2.43
C LEU A 148 -3.10 5.61 -2.32
N ILE A 149 -3.58 4.74 -1.43
CA ILE A 149 -5.01 4.45 -1.32
C ILE A 149 -5.82 5.70 -0.96
N GLY A 150 -5.27 6.59 -0.17
CA GLY A 150 -5.90 7.86 0.16
C GLY A 150 -6.19 8.72 -1.07
N LYS A 151 -5.24 8.82 -2.03
CA LYS A 151 -5.47 9.52 -3.30
C LYS A 151 -6.65 8.93 -4.07
N VAL A 152 -6.73 7.61 -4.11
CA VAL A 152 -7.81 6.90 -4.81
C VAL A 152 -9.16 7.17 -4.15
N LEU A 153 -9.21 7.14 -2.82
CA LEU A 153 -10.42 7.43 -2.06
C LEU A 153 -10.87 8.88 -2.25
N MET A 154 -9.95 9.85 -2.21
CA MET A 154 -10.22 11.26 -2.49
C MET A 154 -10.75 11.47 -3.90
N ASP A 155 -10.12 10.85 -4.90
CA ASP A 155 -10.58 10.91 -6.30
C ASP A 155 -11.94 10.24 -6.49
N ARG A 156 -12.23 9.13 -5.84
CA ARG A 156 -13.56 8.49 -5.86
C ARG A 156 -14.63 9.31 -5.14
N TYR A 157 -14.23 10.00 -4.07
CA TYR A 157 -15.12 10.86 -3.30
C TYR A 157 -15.54 12.10 -4.10
N ALA A 158 -14.59 12.78 -4.74
CA ALA A 158 -14.81 14.01 -5.47
C ALA A 158 -13.81 14.18 -6.63
N SER A 159 -14.00 13.41 -7.71
CA SER A 159 -13.09 13.37 -8.86
C SER A 159 -12.86 14.74 -9.52
N ARG A 160 -13.91 15.58 -9.59
CA ARG A 160 -13.80 16.96 -10.12
C ARG A 160 -12.92 17.84 -9.23
N ALA A 161 -13.00 17.70 -7.91
CA ALA A 161 -12.12 18.42 -6.97
C ALA A 161 -10.69 17.88 -7.07
N TYR A 162 -10.51 16.56 -7.21
CA TYR A 162 -9.18 15.99 -7.38
C TYR A 162 -8.49 16.45 -8.67
N ALA A 163 -9.23 16.73 -9.73
CA ALA A 163 -8.68 17.35 -10.94
C ALA A 163 -8.06 18.74 -10.69
N GLN A 164 -8.54 19.49 -9.67
CA GLN A 164 -7.90 20.75 -9.27
C GLN A 164 -6.56 20.50 -8.54
N VAL A 165 -6.45 19.39 -7.79
CA VAL A 165 -5.16 18.97 -7.20
C VAL A 165 -4.12 18.78 -8.30
N ASP A 166 -4.46 18.05 -9.38
CA ASP A 166 -3.53 17.86 -10.51
C ASP A 166 -3.08 19.18 -11.12
N LEU A 167 -3.98 20.15 -11.28
CA LEU A 167 -3.64 21.48 -11.81
C LEU A 167 -2.68 22.24 -10.89
N LEU A 168 -2.80 22.10 -9.56
CA LEU A 168 -1.87 22.71 -8.60
C LEU A 168 -0.51 22.01 -8.65
N VAL A 169 -0.49 20.67 -8.75
CA VAL A 169 0.76 19.91 -8.89
C VAL A 169 1.50 20.31 -10.17
N MET A 170 0.79 20.49 -11.29
CA MET A 170 1.38 21.01 -12.54
C MET A 170 1.97 22.44 -12.38
N LYS A 171 1.50 23.23 -11.42
CA LYS A 171 2.04 24.54 -11.06
C LYS A 171 3.19 24.49 -10.04
N GLY A 172 3.65 23.29 -9.66
CA GLY A 172 4.79 23.07 -8.78
C GLY A 172 4.45 22.85 -7.30
N TYR A 173 3.16 22.71 -6.93
CA TYR A 173 2.80 22.29 -5.59
C TYR A 173 3.17 20.81 -5.39
N THR A 174 3.50 20.46 -4.13
CA THR A 174 3.57 19.03 -3.79
C THR A 174 2.16 18.44 -3.71
N ASP A 175 2.03 17.12 -3.91
CA ASP A 175 0.74 16.42 -3.79
C ASP A 175 0.02 16.78 -2.48
N ASN A 176 0.71 16.61 -1.34
CA ASN A 176 0.13 16.90 -0.02
C ASN A 176 -0.36 18.35 0.11
N SER A 177 0.46 19.31 -0.34
CA SER A 177 0.10 20.72 -0.26
C SER A 177 -1.12 21.05 -1.14
N ALA A 178 -1.18 20.48 -2.33
CA ALA A 178 -2.31 20.64 -3.24
C ALA A 178 -3.58 19.99 -2.69
N GLU A 179 -3.47 18.77 -2.15
CA GLU A 179 -4.58 18.05 -1.52
C GLU A 179 -5.11 18.79 -0.31
N THR A 180 -4.23 19.22 0.60
CA THR A 180 -4.62 20.01 1.78
C THR A 180 -5.30 21.32 1.38
N HIS A 181 -4.83 21.97 0.30
CA HIS A 181 -5.45 23.21 -0.20
C HIS A 181 -6.88 22.98 -0.72
N ILE A 182 -7.14 21.86 -1.39
CA ILE A 182 -8.45 21.57 -2.02
C ILE A 182 -9.40 20.85 -1.06
N PHE A 183 -8.90 19.93 -0.25
CA PHE A 183 -9.73 19.05 0.60
C PHE A 183 -9.63 19.35 2.08
N GLY A 184 -8.64 20.17 2.53
CA GLY A 184 -8.37 20.40 3.95
C GLY A 184 -7.63 19.23 4.65
N CYS A 185 -7.30 18.17 3.93
CA CYS A 185 -6.53 17.03 4.39
C CYS A 185 -5.71 16.45 3.24
N ASP A 186 -4.68 15.66 3.56
CA ASP A 186 -3.86 14.97 2.57
C ASP A 186 -4.22 13.47 2.47
N HIS A 187 -3.64 12.81 1.45
CA HIS A 187 -3.89 11.39 1.22
C HIS A 187 -3.34 10.47 2.31
N ASN A 188 -2.35 10.90 3.11
CA ASN A 188 -1.86 10.08 4.22
C ASN A 188 -2.87 10.04 5.36
N GLU A 189 -3.53 11.16 5.64
CA GLU A 189 -4.59 11.25 6.65
C GLU A 189 -5.81 10.42 6.23
N VAL A 190 -6.20 10.48 4.96
CA VAL A 190 -7.31 9.66 4.43
C VAL A 190 -6.95 8.18 4.44
N ALA A 191 -5.70 7.81 4.09
CA ALA A 191 -5.24 6.43 4.12
C ALA A 191 -5.23 5.86 5.54
N GLU A 192 -4.79 6.64 6.54
CA GLU A 192 -4.80 6.26 7.95
C GLU A 192 -6.24 6.02 8.44
N ALA A 193 -7.16 6.96 8.18
CA ALA A 193 -8.56 6.85 8.57
C ALA A 193 -9.24 5.63 7.92
N ALA A 194 -8.95 5.36 6.64
CA ALA A 194 -9.45 4.16 5.96
C ALA A 194 -8.87 2.88 6.55
N ALA A 195 -7.58 2.85 6.86
CA ALA A 195 -6.92 1.70 7.47
C ALA A 195 -7.47 1.41 8.88
N GLU A 196 -7.85 2.44 9.64
CA GLU A 196 -8.52 2.28 10.93
C GLU A 196 -9.88 1.61 10.79
N ARG A 197 -10.70 2.06 9.82
CA ARG A 197 -11.98 1.43 9.50
C ARG A 197 -11.86 -0.01 9.05
N TRP A 198 -10.83 -0.32 8.30
CA TRP A 198 -10.52 -1.68 7.87
C TRP A 198 -9.89 -2.53 8.98
N ASN A 199 -9.82 -1.99 10.21
CA ASN A 199 -9.23 -2.64 11.37
C ASN A 199 -7.81 -3.18 11.12
N LEU A 200 -7.02 -2.41 10.34
CA LEU A 200 -5.62 -2.76 10.11
C LEU A 200 -4.79 -2.53 11.39
N PRO A 201 -3.76 -3.36 11.63
CA PRO A 201 -2.84 -3.18 12.75
C PRO A 201 -2.24 -1.78 12.83
N ALA A 202 -1.97 -1.29 14.03
CA ALA A 202 -1.42 0.04 14.27
C ALA A 202 -0.10 0.28 13.50
N SER A 203 0.72 -0.77 13.33
CA SER A 203 1.94 -0.69 12.52
C SER A 203 1.66 -0.33 11.06
N LEU A 204 0.66 -0.95 10.45
CA LEU A 204 0.27 -0.65 9.07
C LEU A 204 -0.35 0.75 8.96
N ARG A 205 -1.23 1.14 9.89
CA ARG A 205 -1.79 2.50 9.93
C ARG A 205 -0.69 3.55 9.99
N SER A 206 0.26 3.37 10.90
CA SER A 206 1.44 4.25 10.99
C SER A 206 2.26 4.25 9.71
N GLY A 207 2.47 3.10 9.06
CA GLY A 207 3.23 2.98 7.81
C GLY A 207 2.61 3.77 6.64
N LEU A 208 1.27 3.97 6.64
CA LEU A 208 0.57 4.75 5.62
C LEU A 208 0.76 6.26 5.77
N ARG A 209 1.21 6.76 6.92
CA ARG A 209 1.67 8.14 7.11
C ARG A 209 3.12 8.35 6.67
N TYR A 210 3.51 7.72 5.60
CA TYR A 210 4.90 7.56 5.16
C TYR A 210 5.63 8.89 4.84
N LEU A 211 4.91 9.97 4.55
CA LEU A 211 5.50 11.30 4.32
C LEU A 211 5.69 12.09 5.62
N THR A 212 5.08 11.65 6.73
CA THR A 212 5.20 12.33 8.01
C THR A 212 6.43 11.81 8.77
N VAL A 213 7.28 12.71 9.21
CA VAL A 213 8.43 12.34 10.07
C VAL A 213 7.89 11.74 11.37
N PRO A 214 8.33 10.52 11.74
CA PRO A 214 7.87 9.91 12.99
C PRO A 214 8.45 10.64 14.21
N GLU A 215 7.69 10.65 15.28
CA GLU A 215 8.18 11.14 16.56
C GLU A 215 9.36 10.31 17.08
N THR A 216 10.18 10.92 17.94
CA THR A 216 11.27 10.21 18.60
C THR A 216 10.69 9.09 19.45
N GLY A 217 11.16 7.85 19.20
CA GLY A 217 10.65 6.68 19.93
C GLY A 217 9.42 5.99 19.32
N ASP A 218 8.85 6.49 18.22
CA ASP A 218 7.77 5.79 17.51
C ASP A 218 8.24 4.39 17.05
N PRO A 219 7.66 3.31 17.62
CA PRO A 219 8.08 1.94 17.30
C PRO A 219 7.78 1.57 15.84
N ASN A 220 6.81 2.25 15.22
CA ASN A 220 6.38 1.99 13.85
C ASN A 220 7.09 2.90 12.82
N GLY A 221 7.90 3.84 13.26
CA GLY A 221 8.60 4.79 12.39
C GLY A 221 9.53 4.13 11.37
N THR A 222 10.01 2.92 11.64
CA THR A 222 10.84 2.16 10.70
C THR A 222 10.02 1.66 9.49
N LEU A 223 8.74 1.34 9.68
CA LEU A 223 7.86 0.96 8.57
C LEU A 223 7.52 2.16 7.69
N ARG A 224 7.31 3.37 8.28
CA ARG A 224 7.22 4.63 7.51
C ARG A 224 8.47 4.87 6.68
N ALA A 225 9.65 4.72 7.30
CA ALA A 225 10.93 4.85 6.61
C ALA A 225 11.04 3.89 5.42
N CYS A 226 10.68 2.63 5.60
CA CYS A 226 10.67 1.64 4.52
C CYS A 226 9.72 2.05 3.39
N THR A 227 8.52 2.52 3.71
CA THR A 227 7.51 2.91 2.72
C THR A 227 7.95 4.13 1.91
N VAL A 228 8.46 5.19 2.55
CA VAL A 228 8.92 6.39 1.84
C VAL A 228 10.12 6.11 0.94
N VAL A 229 11.12 5.36 1.43
CA VAL A 229 12.29 5.00 0.62
C VAL A 229 11.87 4.12 -0.56
N ALA A 230 11.01 3.12 -0.35
CA ALA A 230 10.50 2.27 -1.42
C ALA A 230 9.71 3.04 -2.48
N SER A 231 8.88 4.01 -2.07
CA SER A 231 8.15 4.88 -3.00
C SER A 231 9.10 5.72 -3.86
N LYS A 232 10.15 6.29 -3.27
CA LYS A 232 11.17 7.03 -4.02
C LYS A 232 11.95 6.12 -4.98
N MET A 233 12.33 4.92 -4.52
CA MET A 233 12.97 3.90 -5.38
C MET A 233 12.12 3.55 -6.60
N ALA A 234 10.82 3.33 -6.41
CA ALA A 234 9.89 2.99 -7.48
C ALA A 234 9.72 4.13 -8.49
N LEU A 235 9.74 5.40 -8.05
CA LEU A 235 9.67 6.57 -8.93
C LEU A 235 10.86 6.63 -9.90
N VAL A 236 12.07 6.47 -9.39
CA VAL A 236 13.29 6.58 -10.22
C VAL A 236 13.56 5.34 -11.06
N ALA A 237 13.07 4.17 -10.65
CA ALA A 237 13.30 2.92 -11.39
C ALA A 237 12.76 2.96 -12.81
N LYS A 238 11.71 3.73 -13.07
CA LYS A 238 11.04 3.85 -14.38
C LYS A 238 11.59 4.94 -15.30
N GLY A 239 12.61 5.67 -14.85
CA GLY A 239 13.31 6.65 -15.70
C GLY A 239 12.49 7.89 -16.06
N GLY A 240 11.42 8.21 -15.33
CA GLY A 240 10.60 9.40 -15.58
C GLY A 240 11.01 10.65 -14.81
N ILE A 241 11.89 10.50 -13.83
CA ILE A 241 12.38 11.60 -12.97
C ILE A 241 13.88 11.40 -12.83
N GLU A 242 14.65 12.48 -13.02
CA GLU A 242 16.10 12.47 -12.81
C GLU A 242 16.42 12.07 -11.35
N GLU A 243 17.36 11.15 -11.18
CA GLU A 243 17.77 10.62 -9.87
C GLU A 243 18.18 11.76 -8.90
N GLU A 244 18.75 12.84 -9.43
CA GLU A 244 19.19 14.02 -8.66
C GLU A 244 18.03 14.85 -8.07
N GLY A 245 16.83 14.82 -8.70
CA GLY A 245 15.65 15.54 -8.23
C GLY A 245 14.84 14.81 -7.15
N VAL A 246 15.12 13.54 -6.88
CA VAL A 246 14.37 12.70 -5.94
C VAL A 246 15.24 12.31 -4.75
N GLY A 247 15.26 13.16 -3.73
CA GLY A 247 15.96 12.85 -2.48
C GLY A 247 15.19 11.86 -1.58
N CYS A 248 15.89 10.93 -0.96
CA CYS A 248 15.35 10.20 0.19
C CYS A 248 15.53 11.04 1.47
N PRO A 249 14.53 11.10 2.35
CA PRO A 249 14.69 11.78 3.63
C PRO A 249 15.80 11.11 4.48
N SER A 250 16.74 11.90 5.01
CA SER A 250 17.87 11.39 5.81
C SER A 250 17.39 10.56 7.00
N TRP A 251 16.34 11.02 7.70
CA TRP A 251 15.75 10.30 8.83
C TRP A 251 15.31 8.87 8.45
N ALA A 252 14.82 8.69 7.21
CA ALA A 252 14.34 7.38 6.75
C ALA A 252 15.52 6.44 6.45
N LEU A 253 16.57 6.95 5.82
CA LEU A 253 17.79 6.17 5.56
C LEU A 253 18.49 5.78 6.86
N GLU A 254 18.56 6.68 7.84
CA GLU A 254 19.10 6.40 9.17
C GLU A 254 18.34 5.28 9.89
N ARG A 255 17.00 5.36 9.88
CA ARG A 255 16.13 4.33 10.49
C ARG A 255 16.31 2.96 9.84
N LEU A 256 16.55 2.92 8.54
CA LEU A 256 16.84 1.68 7.82
C LEU A 256 18.30 1.23 7.92
N LYS A 257 19.13 1.95 8.67
CA LYS A 257 20.58 1.72 8.79
C LYS A 257 21.33 1.79 7.45
N MET A 258 20.87 2.69 6.58
CA MET A 258 21.41 2.93 5.24
C MET A 258 21.78 4.41 5.02
N PRO A 259 22.45 5.10 5.96
CA PRO A 259 22.67 6.54 5.90
C PRO A 259 23.54 6.97 4.70
N GLN A 260 24.34 6.06 4.15
CA GLN A 260 25.22 6.32 3.01
C GLN A 260 24.61 5.90 1.67
N ALA A 261 23.37 5.40 1.63
CA ALA A 261 22.75 4.97 0.39
C ALA A 261 22.42 6.16 -0.50
N THR A 262 22.93 6.15 -1.72
CA THR A 262 22.62 7.15 -2.74
C THR A 262 21.36 6.77 -3.53
N MET A 263 20.69 7.75 -4.13
CA MET A 263 19.52 7.48 -5.00
C MET A 263 19.90 6.58 -6.19
N SER A 264 21.08 6.74 -6.76
CA SER A 264 21.56 5.90 -7.86
C SER A 264 21.67 4.41 -7.44
N GLN A 265 22.21 4.13 -6.26
CA GLN A 265 22.25 2.77 -5.71
C GLN A 265 20.84 2.23 -5.46
N LEU A 266 19.96 3.03 -4.86
CA LEU A 266 18.58 2.64 -4.58
C LEU A 266 17.79 2.41 -5.88
N ALA A 267 17.99 3.24 -6.90
CA ALA A 267 17.37 3.08 -8.22
C ALA A 267 17.83 1.79 -8.92
N ALA A 268 19.12 1.46 -8.83
CA ALA A 268 19.64 0.21 -9.38
C ALA A 268 19.02 -1.02 -8.70
N LEU A 269 18.89 -1.00 -7.38
CA LEU A 269 18.23 -2.04 -6.60
C LEU A 269 16.74 -2.16 -6.95
N ALA A 270 16.04 -1.02 -7.13
CA ALA A 270 14.65 -0.99 -7.52
C ALA A 270 14.42 -1.60 -8.90
N ARG A 271 15.22 -1.21 -9.91
CA ARG A 271 15.14 -1.79 -11.26
C ARG A 271 15.30 -3.30 -11.23
N LYS A 272 16.27 -3.81 -10.46
CA LYS A 272 16.47 -5.25 -10.25
C LYS A 272 15.24 -5.91 -9.62
N ALA A 273 14.76 -5.38 -8.51
CA ALA A 273 13.62 -5.94 -7.77
C ALA A 273 12.33 -5.98 -8.63
N ILE A 274 12.03 -4.90 -9.36
CA ILE A 274 10.87 -4.79 -10.24
C ILE A 274 10.98 -5.76 -11.42
N SER A 275 12.13 -5.79 -12.10
CA SER A 275 12.38 -6.71 -13.22
C SER A 275 12.25 -8.18 -12.80
N GLU A 276 12.79 -8.56 -11.64
CA GLU A 276 12.63 -9.91 -11.10
C GLU A 276 11.17 -10.25 -10.78
N ALA A 277 10.36 -9.27 -10.37
CA ALA A 277 8.93 -9.46 -10.13
C ALA A 277 8.13 -9.59 -11.44
N GLU A 278 8.42 -8.77 -12.46
CA GLU A 278 7.76 -8.79 -13.77
C GLU A 278 8.03 -10.09 -14.56
N LEU A 279 9.27 -10.60 -14.53
CA LEU A 279 9.63 -11.87 -15.18
C LEU A 279 8.88 -13.09 -14.63
N ARG A 280 8.09 -12.88 -13.59
CA ARG A 280 7.47 -13.94 -12.80
C ARG A 280 5.93 -13.85 -12.76
N ILE A 281 5.31 -12.86 -13.44
CA ILE A 281 3.88 -12.72 -13.62
C ILE A 281 3.45 -13.28 -14.98
#